data_5c10ae462b92ca3696bec4a03964576f
#
_entry.id   5c10ae462b92ca3696bec4a03964576f
#
_cell.length_a   1.000
_cell.length_b   1.000
_cell.length_c   1.000
_cell.angle_alpha   90.00
_cell.angle_beta   90.00
_cell.angle_gamma   90.00
#
_symmetry.space_group_name_H-M   'P 1'
#
loop_
_entity.id
_entity.type
_entity.pdbx_description
1 polymer ?
#
loop_
_entity_poly.entity_id
_entity_poly.type
_entity_poly.pdbx_seq_one_letter_code
_entity_poly.pdbx_strand_id
1 'polypeptide(L)'
;MCCLFGLIDYRGTLTAKQKTRLIRELSIAAEVRGTDATGIAYNTEHGLQIYKRPLPAHRMRLNIPSSAKVIMGHTRMATQGRAKKNENNHPFRGSIEGKQFALAHNGVL
;
A
#
# COMPACT_ATOMS: atom_id res chain seq x y z
N MET A 1 12.92 5.50 -9.06
CA MET A 1 11.63 5.04 -9.59
C MET A 1 10.82 4.35 -8.51
N CYS A 2 9.51 4.49 -8.59
CA CYS A 2 8.61 3.84 -7.65
C CYS A 2 8.02 2.58 -8.26
N CYS A 3 7.29 1.79 -7.46
CA CYS A 3 6.58 0.63 -7.95
C CYS A 3 5.19 0.55 -7.34
N LEU A 4 4.24 0.12 -8.15
CA LEU A 4 2.86 -0.14 -7.73
C LEU A 4 2.63 -1.64 -7.74
N PHE A 5 1.85 -2.12 -6.78
CA PHE A 5 1.44 -3.52 -6.73
C PHE A 5 0.03 -3.61 -6.13
N GLY A 6 -0.61 -4.73 -6.28
CA GLY A 6 -1.94 -4.89 -5.72
C GLY A 6 -2.47 -6.30 -5.83
N LEU A 7 -3.58 -6.52 -5.16
CA LEU A 7 -4.29 -7.79 -5.13
C LEU A 7 -5.78 -7.51 -5.04
N ILE A 8 -6.55 -8.19 -5.88
CA ILE A 8 -8.01 -8.18 -5.79
C ILE A 8 -8.46 -9.61 -5.50
N ASP A 9 -9.02 -9.83 -4.33
CA ASP A 9 -9.64 -11.09 -3.96
C ASP A 9 -11.14 -10.97 -4.17
N TYR A 10 -11.53 -11.05 -5.43
CA TYR A 10 -12.88 -10.78 -5.88
C TYR A 10 -13.93 -11.62 -5.15
N ARG A 11 -13.65 -12.91 -4.96
CA ARG A 11 -14.59 -13.84 -4.34
C ARG A 11 -14.45 -13.94 -2.83
N GLY A 12 -13.45 -13.30 -2.24
CA GLY A 12 -13.20 -13.37 -0.81
C GLY A 12 -12.79 -14.77 -0.35
N THR A 13 -12.02 -15.49 -1.17
CA THR A 13 -11.62 -16.86 -0.88
C THR A 13 -10.31 -16.99 -0.13
N LEU A 14 -9.51 -15.94 -0.10
CA LEU A 14 -8.22 -15.97 0.59
C LEU A 14 -8.38 -15.64 2.07
N THR A 15 -7.65 -16.34 2.90
CA THR A 15 -7.59 -16.04 4.33
C THR A 15 -6.76 -14.79 4.59
N ALA A 16 -6.88 -14.21 5.79
CA ALA A 16 -6.06 -13.07 6.19
C ALA A 16 -4.57 -13.41 6.08
N LYS A 17 -4.18 -14.61 6.50
CA LYS A 17 -2.79 -15.07 6.43
C LYS A 17 -2.30 -15.17 4.99
N GLN A 18 -3.12 -15.71 4.09
CA GLN A 18 -2.77 -15.81 2.67
C GLN A 18 -2.63 -14.43 2.02
N LYS A 19 -3.55 -13.51 2.29
CA LYS A 19 -3.50 -12.15 1.77
C LYS A 19 -2.26 -11.41 2.25
N THR A 20 -1.98 -11.50 3.54
CA THR A 20 -0.82 -10.85 4.15
C THR A 20 0.47 -11.38 3.52
N ARG A 21 0.56 -12.69 3.34
CA ARG A 21 1.72 -13.31 2.71
C ARG A 21 1.91 -12.87 1.27
N LEU A 22 0.82 -12.85 0.48
CA LEU A 22 0.89 -12.42 -0.92
C LEU A 22 1.31 -10.96 -1.04
N ILE A 23 0.72 -10.09 -0.24
CA ILE A 23 1.07 -8.67 -0.27
C ILE A 23 2.51 -8.45 0.19
N ARG A 24 2.95 -9.21 1.19
CA ARG A 24 4.35 -9.14 1.62
C ARG A 24 5.29 -9.54 0.49
N GLU A 25 5.02 -10.64 -0.21
CA GLU A 25 5.85 -11.09 -1.32
C GLU A 25 5.88 -10.07 -2.46
N LEU A 26 4.72 -9.49 -2.79
CA LEU A 26 4.63 -8.46 -3.82
C LEU A 26 5.39 -7.20 -3.41
N SER A 27 5.27 -6.78 -2.16
CA SER A 27 5.95 -5.58 -1.66
C SER A 27 7.46 -5.76 -1.66
N ILE A 28 7.94 -6.93 -1.31
CA ILE A 28 9.38 -7.23 -1.32
C ILE A 28 9.90 -7.26 -2.76
N ALA A 29 9.14 -7.84 -3.69
CA ALA A 29 9.50 -7.80 -5.11
C ALA A 29 9.54 -6.36 -5.63
N ALA A 30 8.64 -5.51 -5.18
CA ALA A 30 8.57 -4.10 -5.57
C ALA A 30 9.67 -3.25 -4.92
N GLU A 31 10.29 -3.72 -3.85
CA GLU A 31 11.30 -2.99 -3.09
C GLU A 31 12.51 -2.59 -3.93
N VAL A 32 12.84 -3.39 -4.95
CA VAL A 32 13.98 -3.10 -5.85
C VAL A 32 13.84 -1.74 -6.53
N ARG A 33 12.62 -1.21 -6.63
CA ARG A 33 12.35 0.10 -7.23
C ARG A 33 12.13 1.21 -6.21
N GLY A 34 12.06 0.88 -4.93
CA GLY A 34 11.85 1.90 -3.92
C GLY A 34 12.10 1.35 -2.53
N THR A 35 13.18 1.83 -1.91
CA THR A 35 13.59 1.40 -0.57
C THR A 35 13.32 2.47 0.48
N ASP A 36 12.87 3.67 0.07
CA ASP A 36 12.73 4.80 0.98
C ASP A 36 11.44 4.76 1.80
N ALA A 37 10.37 4.24 1.21
CA ALA A 37 9.08 4.13 1.89
C ALA A 37 8.22 3.07 1.23
N THR A 38 7.33 2.50 2.03
CA THR A 38 6.36 1.50 1.58
C THR A 38 5.00 1.82 2.18
N GLY A 39 3.96 1.68 1.37
CA GLY A 39 2.60 1.91 1.83
C GLY A 39 1.61 0.99 1.16
N ILE A 40 0.55 0.68 1.88
CA ILE A 40 -0.58 -0.10 1.37
C ILE A 40 -1.89 0.58 1.76
N ALA A 41 -2.90 0.33 0.96
CA ALA A 41 -4.27 0.73 1.26
C ALA A 41 -5.19 -0.45 0.98
N TYR A 42 -6.19 -0.62 1.81
CA TYR A 42 -7.15 -1.72 1.66
C TYR A 42 -8.49 -1.37 2.29
N ASN A 43 -9.54 -1.98 1.77
CA ASN A 43 -10.88 -1.82 2.33
C ASN A 43 -11.06 -2.75 3.52
N THR A 44 -11.88 -2.31 4.47
CA THR A 44 -12.32 -3.14 5.61
C THR A 44 -13.81 -2.93 5.82
N GLU A 45 -14.40 -3.68 6.75
CA GLU A 45 -15.79 -3.47 7.19
C GLU A 45 -16.01 -2.07 7.74
N HIS A 46 -14.96 -1.45 8.25
CA HIS A 46 -15.00 -0.12 8.88
C HIS A 46 -14.50 1.00 7.96
N GLY A 47 -14.31 0.71 6.68
CA GLY A 47 -13.88 1.69 5.70
C GLY A 47 -12.46 1.47 5.21
N LEU A 48 -11.92 2.49 4.58
CA LEU A 48 -10.58 2.46 3.99
C LEU A 48 -9.51 2.58 5.07
N GLN A 49 -8.52 1.70 5.00
CA GLN A 49 -7.32 1.74 5.84
C GLN A 49 -6.09 2.00 4.99
N ILE A 50 -5.22 2.87 5.47
CA ILE A 50 -3.93 3.14 4.85
C ILE A 50 -2.84 2.93 5.90
N TYR A 51 -1.87 2.11 5.55
CA TYR A 51 -0.69 1.87 6.39
C TYR A 51 0.55 2.15 5.57
N LYS A 52 1.29 3.17 5.94
CA LYS A 52 2.51 3.56 5.24
C LYS A 52 3.58 4.01 6.23
N ARG A 53 4.83 3.68 5.92
CA ARG A 53 5.98 4.00 6.75
C ARG A 53 7.19 4.33 5.89
N PRO A 54 8.11 5.18 6.38
CA PRO A 54 9.37 5.46 5.68
C PRO A 54 10.36 4.33 5.89
N LEU A 55 9.99 3.14 5.44
CA LEU A 55 10.75 1.91 5.60
C LEU A 55 10.73 1.11 4.30
N PRO A 56 11.79 0.33 4.03
CA PRO A 56 11.75 -0.63 2.94
C PRO A 56 10.72 -1.73 3.22
N ALA A 57 10.20 -2.36 2.17
CA ALA A 57 9.11 -3.32 2.28
C ALA A 57 9.42 -4.49 3.24
N HIS A 58 10.65 -4.99 3.22
CA HIS A 58 11.01 -6.13 4.07
C HIS A 58 10.97 -5.82 5.57
N ARG A 59 10.93 -4.53 5.94
CA ARG A 59 10.83 -4.08 7.33
C ARG A 59 9.42 -3.71 7.75
N MET A 60 8.47 -3.75 6.84
CA MET A 60 7.06 -3.45 7.14
C MET A 60 6.42 -4.61 7.89
N ARG A 61 5.58 -4.28 8.86
CA ARG A 61 4.75 -5.26 9.57
C ARG A 61 3.35 -5.21 8.99
N LEU A 62 3.07 -6.15 8.10
CA LEU A 62 1.79 -6.19 7.41
C LEU A 62 0.84 -7.13 8.14
N ASN A 63 -0.41 -6.69 8.25
CA ASN A 63 -1.47 -7.48 8.87
C ASN A 63 -2.79 -7.12 8.17
N ILE A 64 -3.12 -7.86 7.13
CA ILE A 64 -4.27 -7.58 6.30
C ILE A 64 -5.43 -8.48 6.74
N PRO A 65 -6.60 -7.88 7.06
CA PRO A 65 -7.75 -8.67 7.49
C PRO A 65 -8.39 -9.45 6.33
N SER A 66 -9.11 -10.51 6.66
CA SER A 66 -9.81 -11.31 5.65
C SER A 66 -10.89 -10.53 4.91
N SER A 67 -11.42 -9.47 5.52
CA SER A 67 -12.44 -8.62 4.90
C SER A 67 -11.90 -7.72 3.78
N ALA A 68 -10.59 -7.54 3.69
CA ALA A 68 -9.99 -6.74 2.62
C ALA A 68 -10.08 -7.47 1.30
N LYS A 69 -10.81 -6.92 0.34
CA LYS A 69 -10.96 -7.50 -1.00
C LYS A 69 -10.09 -6.83 -2.05
N VAL A 70 -9.78 -5.57 -1.85
CA VAL A 70 -8.93 -4.80 -2.75
C VAL A 70 -7.79 -4.23 -1.92
N ILE A 71 -6.58 -4.54 -2.32
CA ILE A 71 -5.38 -4.07 -1.64
C ILE A 71 -4.47 -3.50 -2.70
N MET A 72 -4.00 -2.28 -2.49
CA MET A 72 -3.01 -1.65 -3.36
C MET A 72 -1.79 -1.26 -2.55
N GLY A 73 -0.66 -1.19 -3.21
CA GLY A 73 0.57 -0.82 -2.54
C GLY A 73 1.51 -0.03 -3.42
N HIS A 74 2.48 0.59 -2.77
CA HIS A 74 3.44 1.47 -3.41
C HIS A 74 4.77 1.39 -2.66
N THR A 75 5.86 1.24 -3.41
CA THR A 75 7.21 1.43 -2.87
C THR A 75 7.79 2.68 -3.50
N ARG A 76 8.41 3.51 -2.66
CA ARG A 76 8.87 4.83 -3.06
C ARG A 76 10.38 4.93 -3.06
N MET A 77 10.92 5.49 -4.14
CA MET A 77 12.24 6.09 -4.17
C MET A 77 12.01 7.60 -4.28
N ALA A 78 12.41 8.35 -3.27
CA ALA A 78 12.07 9.76 -3.17
C ALA A 78 12.79 10.56 -4.25
N THR A 79 12.02 11.13 -5.18
CA THR A 79 12.49 12.06 -6.19
C THR A 79 12.04 13.48 -5.87
N GLN A 80 10.93 13.60 -5.14
CA GLN A 80 10.39 14.86 -4.63
C GLN A 80 9.98 14.68 -3.18
N GLY A 81 10.26 15.68 -2.36
CA GLY A 81 9.96 15.64 -0.95
C GLY A 81 10.82 14.65 -0.20
N ARG A 82 10.59 14.54 1.10
CA ARG A 82 11.32 13.63 1.97
C ARG A 82 10.47 12.42 2.32
N ALA A 83 11.00 11.22 2.05
CA ALA A 83 10.34 9.98 2.46
C ALA A 83 10.18 9.91 3.99
N LYS A 84 11.09 10.51 4.76
CA LYS A 84 11.02 10.57 6.23
C LYS A 84 9.74 11.26 6.72
N LYS A 85 9.20 12.22 5.96
CA LYS A 85 7.88 12.77 6.23
C LYS A 85 6.86 11.80 5.66
N ASN A 86 6.27 10.99 6.52
CA ASN A 86 5.35 9.95 6.10
C ASN A 86 4.14 10.47 5.32
N GLU A 87 3.74 11.70 5.55
CA GLU A 87 2.68 12.36 4.81
C GLU A 87 2.97 12.52 3.32
N ASN A 88 4.26 12.50 2.92
CA ASN A 88 4.67 12.54 1.52
C ASN A 88 4.66 11.18 0.85
N ASN A 89 4.49 10.11 1.62
CA ASN A 89 4.53 8.75 1.11
C ASN A 89 3.16 8.30 0.61
N HIS A 90 3.16 7.43 -0.38
CA HIS A 90 1.93 6.89 -0.96
C HIS A 90 1.46 5.65 -0.20
N PRO A 91 0.16 5.33 -0.22
CA PRO A 91 -0.92 6.05 -0.89
C PRO A 91 -1.39 7.28 -0.12
N PHE A 92 -2.09 8.16 -0.84
CA PHE A 92 -2.75 9.33 -0.26
C PHE A 92 -4.25 9.06 -0.11
N ARG A 93 -4.82 9.53 1.00
CA ARG A 93 -6.26 9.43 1.24
C ARG A 93 -6.96 10.63 0.65
N GLY A 94 -8.09 10.37 -0.01
CA GLY A 94 -8.99 11.41 -0.47
C GLY A 94 -10.44 11.05 -0.19
N SER A 95 -11.35 12.00 -0.44
CA SER A 95 -12.76 11.79 -0.23
C SER A 95 -13.56 12.54 -1.30
N ILE A 96 -14.56 11.88 -1.87
CA ILE A 96 -15.49 12.47 -2.82
C ILE A 96 -16.89 12.03 -2.41
N GLU A 97 -17.78 13.01 -2.15
CA GLU A 97 -19.17 12.75 -1.78
C GLU A 97 -19.31 11.74 -0.63
N GLY A 98 -18.46 11.86 0.38
CA GLY A 98 -18.48 10.99 1.54
C GLY A 98 -17.84 9.63 1.33
N LYS A 99 -17.35 9.35 0.13
CA LYS A 99 -16.66 8.10 -0.19
C LYS A 99 -15.17 8.31 -0.15
N GLN A 100 -14.47 7.46 0.58
CA GLN A 100 -13.02 7.52 0.71
C GLN A 100 -12.34 6.76 -0.43
N PHE A 101 -11.18 7.27 -0.84
CA PHE A 101 -10.34 6.59 -1.82
C PHE A 101 -8.86 6.71 -1.44
N ALA A 102 -8.05 5.86 -2.00
CA ALA A 102 -6.60 5.91 -1.89
C ALA A 102 -5.99 6.11 -3.27
N LEU A 103 -5.01 6.98 -3.36
CA LEU A 103 -4.31 7.28 -4.60
C LEU A 103 -2.82 7.05 -4.44
N ALA A 104 -2.22 6.33 -5.37
CA ALA A 104 -0.78 6.19 -5.48
C ALA A 104 -0.36 6.45 -6.92
N HIS A 105 0.87 6.94 -7.10
CA HIS A 105 1.34 7.35 -8.41
C HIS A 105 2.81 6.95 -8.58
N ASN A 106 3.13 6.39 -9.73
CA ASN A 106 4.49 6.07 -10.11
C ASN A 106 4.99 7.12 -11.09
N GLY A 107 5.75 8.08 -10.57
CA GLY A 107 6.27 9.19 -11.37
C GLY A 107 6.30 10.50 -10.59
N VAL A 108 6.49 11.58 -11.32
CA VAL A 108 6.53 12.94 -10.80
C VAL A 108 5.37 13.72 -11.40
N LEU A 109 4.61 14.38 -10.53
CA LEU A 109 3.50 15.23 -10.94
C LEU A 109 3.96 16.65 -11.17
#